data_ea8eb2647cef6ee85471cfe6b4370493
#
_entry.id   ea8eb2647cef6ee85471cfe6b4370493
#
_cell.length_a   1.000
_cell.length_b   1.000
_cell.length_c   1.000
_cell.angle_alpha   90.00
_cell.angle_beta   90.00
_cell.angle_gamma   90.00
#
_symmetry.space_group_name_H-M   'P 1'
#
loop_
_entity.id
_entity.type
_entity.pdbx_description
1 polymer ?
#
loop_
_entity_poly.entity_id
_entity_poly.type
_entity_poly.pdbx_seq_one_letter_code
_entity_poly.pdbx_strand_id
1 'polypeptide(L)'
;MNKVIVVGGGAAGLLAAVAAAEHGAQVTVLEKMFKPGKKLLITGKGRCNITNDCDLQEIIKNIPGNGRFLNSALRQFTNEDVVKLLNDNGLETKVERGGRVFPVSDQLSLIHI
;
A
#
# COMPACT_ATOMS: atom_id res chain seq x y z
N MET A 1 18.82 1.79 19.53
CA MET A 1 17.68 1.47 18.67
C MET A 1 16.65 2.59 18.74
N ASN A 2 16.29 3.11 17.60
CA ASN A 2 15.26 4.15 17.53
C ASN A 2 13.88 3.54 17.75
N LYS A 3 13.05 4.26 18.47
CA LYS A 3 11.64 3.90 18.65
C LYS A 3 10.78 4.79 17.77
N VAL A 4 9.89 4.19 16.99
CA VAL A 4 8.97 4.93 16.11
C VAL A 4 7.55 4.54 16.45
N ILE A 5 6.71 5.56 16.63
CA ILE A 5 5.27 5.34 16.83
C ILE A 5 4.55 5.83 15.58
N VAL A 6 3.75 4.95 15.00
CA VAL A 6 2.91 5.27 13.84
C VAL A 6 1.47 5.39 14.32
N VAL A 7 0.86 6.55 14.11
CA VAL A 7 -0.52 6.78 14.48
C VAL A 7 -1.41 6.54 13.28
N GLY A 8 -2.23 5.52 13.36
CA GLY A 8 -3.13 5.09 12.28
C GLY A 8 -2.58 3.86 11.56
N GLY A 9 -3.35 2.79 11.58
CA GLY A 9 -3.02 1.51 10.95
C GLY A 9 -3.70 1.30 9.60
N GLY A 10 -3.86 2.37 8.81
CA GLY A 10 -4.31 2.26 7.43
C GLY A 10 -3.16 1.91 6.47
N ALA A 11 -3.41 2.00 5.17
CA ALA A 11 -2.41 1.66 4.15
C ALA A 11 -1.12 2.44 4.34
N ALA A 12 -1.21 3.75 4.51
CA ALA A 12 -0.05 4.62 4.66
C ALA A 12 0.71 4.32 5.96
N GLY A 13 -0.02 4.16 7.08
CA GLY A 13 0.61 3.89 8.37
C GLY A 13 1.29 2.53 8.41
N LEU A 14 0.65 1.51 7.85
CA LEU A 14 1.25 0.16 7.79
C LEU A 14 2.51 0.15 6.93
N LEU A 15 2.51 0.86 5.80
CA LEU A 15 3.69 0.94 4.95
C LEU A 15 4.81 1.71 5.64
N ALA A 16 4.49 2.80 6.34
CA ALA A 16 5.46 3.56 7.12
C ALA A 16 6.08 2.69 8.21
N ALA A 17 5.27 1.85 8.87
CA ALA A 17 5.75 0.93 9.90
C ALA A 17 6.72 -0.09 9.33
N VAL A 18 6.40 -0.66 8.16
CA VAL A 18 7.29 -1.60 7.47
C VAL A 18 8.62 -0.93 7.15
N ALA A 19 8.59 0.26 6.56
CA ALA A 19 9.80 0.99 6.18
C ALA A 19 10.67 1.30 7.41
N ALA A 20 10.07 1.75 8.50
CA ALA A 20 10.81 2.05 9.73
C ALA A 20 11.43 0.78 10.32
N ALA A 21 10.69 -0.33 10.34
CA ALA A 21 11.19 -1.60 10.85
C ALA A 21 12.34 -2.14 10.00
N GLU A 22 12.26 -2.03 8.69
CA GLU A 22 13.33 -2.44 7.78
C GLU A 22 14.62 -1.65 8.01
N HIS A 23 14.51 -0.42 8.51
CA HIS A 23 15.68 0.42 8.86
C HIS A 23 16.08 0.28 10.33
N GLY A 24 15.65 -0.77 11.00
CA GLY A 24 16.12 -1.13 12.33
C GLY A 24 15.40 -0.48 13.50
N ALA A 25 14.31 0.22 13.27
CA ALA A 25 13.54 0.84 14.36
C ALA A 25 12.63 -0.18 15.06
N GLN A 26 12.39 0.07 16.33
CA GLN A 26 11.34 -0.62 17.08
C GLN A 26 10.04 0.15 16.86
N VAL A 27 9.07 -0.45 16.18
CA VAL A 27 7.86 0.24 15.73
C VAL A 27 6.65 -0.19 16.53
N THR A 28 5.85 0.79 16.93
CA THR A 28 4.53 0.57 17.52
C THR A 28 3.49 1.28 16.67
N VAL A 29 2.46 0.57 16.25
CA VAL A 29 1.34 1.15 15.50
C VAL A 29 0.15 1.31 16.43
N LEU A 30 -0.39 2.53 16.51
CA LEU A 30 -1.57 2.84 17.29
C LEU A 30 -2.77 2.97 16.35
N GLU A 31 -3.75 2.10 16.51
CA GLU A 31 -4.96 2.09 15.69
C GLU A 31 -6.19 2.16 16.58
N LYS A 32 -7.08 3.14 16.33
CA LYS A 32 -8.28 3.31 17.13
C LYS A 32 -9.36 2.27 16.88
N MET A 33 -9.37 1.64 15.72
CA MET A 33 -10.31 0.58 15.38
C MET A 33 -9.79 -0.74 15.91
N PHE A 34 -10.67 -1.74 16.00
CA PHE A 34 -10.29 -3.03 16.59
C PHE A 34 -9.28 -3.84 15.76
N LYS A 35 -9.10 -3.49 14.48
CA LYS A 35 -8.03 -4.07 13.66
C LYS A 35 -7.49 -3.06 12.65
N PRO A 36 -6.20 -3.18 12.26
CA PRO A 36 -5.62 -2.32 11.23
C PRO A 36 -6.14 -2.68 9.84
N GLY A 37 -5.97 -1.76 8.90
CA GLY A 37 -6.31 -1.99 7.50
C GLY A 37 -7.79 -2.02 7.18
N LYS A 38 -8.64 -1.52 8.06
CA LYS A 38 -10.09 -1.62 7.89
C LYS A 38 -10.57 -0.96 6.58
N LYS A 39 -10.00 0.20 6.24
CA LYS A 39 -10.39 0.88 4.99
C LYS A 39 -9.96 0.11 3.74
N LEU A 40 -8.85 -0.61 3.80
CA LEU A 40 -8.42 -1.47 2.70
C LEU A 40 -9.45 -2.55 2.38
N LEU A 41 -10.17 -3.04 3.39
CA LEU A 41 -11.16 -4.11 3.22
C LEU A 41 -12.33 -3.71 2.33
N ILE A 42 -12.59 -2.41 2.17
CA ILE A 42 -13.72 -1.93 1.38
C ILE A 42 -13.32 -1.41 -0.01
N THR A 43 -12.02 -1.32 -0.32
CA THR A 43 -11.57 -0.87 -1.64
C THR A 43 -11.86 -1.95 -2.70
N GLY A 44 -12.03 -1.51 -3.95
CA GLY A 44 -12.29 -2.42 -5.06
C GLY A 44 -13.51 -3.32 -4.84
N LYS A 45 -14.55 -2.81 -4.21
CA LYS A 45 -15.76 -3.58 -3.85
C LYS A 45 -15.43 -4.81 -3.00
N GLY A 46 -14.52 -4.65 -2.04
CA GLY A 46 -14.09 -5.72 -1.14
C GLY A 46 -12.94 -6.57 -1.67
N ARG A 47 -12.47 -6.32 -2.90
CA ARG A 47 -11.39 -7.10 -3.52
C ARG A 47 -10.01 -6.53 -3.28
N CYS A 48 -9.89 -5.31 -2.77
CA CYS A 48 -8.66 -4.55 -2.61
C CYS A 48 -7.98 -4.20 -3.94
N ASN A 49 -8.37 -3.08 -4.53
CA ASN A 49 -7.62 -2.53 -5.65
C ASN A 49 -6.32 -1.94 -5.11
N ILE A 50 -5.21 -2.66 -5.30
CA ILE A 50 -3.92 -2.32 -4.70
C ILE A 50 -3.32 -1.08 -5.38
N THR A 51 -3.21 -1.11 -6.70
CA THR A 51 -2.59 -0.06 -7.48
C THR A 51 -3.01 -0.21 -8.94
N ASN A 52 -2.33 0.51 -9.83
CA ASN A 52 -2.48 0.39 -11.28
C ASN A 52 -1.10 0.14 -11.88
N ASP A 53 -1.01 -0.69 -12.93
CA ASP A 53 0.27 -1.02 -13.54
C ASP A 53 0.67 -0.06 -14.66
N CYS A 54 -0.03 1.05 -14.82
CA CYS A 54 0.36 2.07 -15.78
C CYS A 54 1.71 2.72 -15.37
N ASP A 55 2.29 3.49 -16.29
CA ASP A 55 3.55 4.15 -15.97
C ASP A 55 3.35 5.27 -14.93
N LEU A 56 4.47 5.71 -14.34
CA LEU A 56 4.44 6.67 -13.24
C LEU A 56 3.83 8.00 -13.64
N GLN A 57 4.07 8.45 -14.86
CA GLN A 57 3.53 9.72 -15.33
C GLN A 57 2.01 9.66 -15.45
N GLU A 58 1.47 8.54 -15.88
CA GLU A 58 0.02 8.32 -15.93
C GLU A 58 -0.58 8.33 -14.53
N ILE A 59 0.09 7.73 -13.56
CA ILE A 59 -0.37 7.77 -12.16
C ILE A 59 -0.47 9.21 -11.68
N ILE A 60 0.60 9.99 -11.87
CA ILE A 60 0.65 11.40 -11.43
C ILE A 60 -0.44 12.22 -12.12
N LYS A 61 -0.62 12.02 -13.42
CA LYS A 61 -1.61 12.73 -14.22
C LYS A 61 -3.05 12.49 -13.74
N ASN A 62 -3.32 11.28 -13.26
CA ASN A 62 -4.66 10.90 -12.82
C ASN A 62 -4.96 11.24 -11.35
N ILE A 63 -4.01 11.82 -10.63
CA ILE A 63 -4.27 12.30 -9.27
C ILE A 63 -4.99 13.65 -9.34
N PRO A 64 -6.20 13.76 -8.78
CA PRO A 64 -6.92 15.03 -8.77
C PRO A 64 -6.15 16.11 -8.02
N GLY A 65 -6.16 17.34 -8.56
CA GLY A 65 -5.48 18.47 -7.93
C GLY A 65 -4.00 18.50 -8.24
N ASN A 66 -3.16 18.52 -7.20
CA ASN A 66 -1.72 18.68 -7.35
C ASN A 66 -0.96 17.34 -7.29
N GLY A 67 -1.07 16.55 -8.36
CA GLY A 67 -0.34 15.28 -8.45
C GLY A 67 1.18 15.44 -8.41
N ARG A 68 1.70 16.59 -8.85
CA ARG A 68 3.13 16.87 -8.83
C ARG A 68 3.73 16.84 -7.42
N PHE A 69 2.92 17.14 -6.42
CA PHE A 69 3.36 17.09 -5.03
C PHE A 69 3.89 15.71 -4.65
N LEU A 70 3.33 14.67 -5.24
CA LEU A 70 3.71 13.28 -4.95
C LEU A 70 4.82 12.75 -5.85
N ASN A 71 5.34 13.57 -6.77
CA ASN A 71 6.33 13.12 -7.75
C ASN A 71 7.56 12.46 -7.11
N SER A 72 8.14 13.11 -6.09
CA SER A 72 9.32 12.59 -5.41
C SER A 72 9.03 11.29 -4.67
N ALA A 73 7.94 11.24 -3.93
CA ALA A 73 7.55 10.04 -3.18
C ALA A 73 7.29 8.85 -4.10
N LEU A 74 6.56 9.07 -5.20
CA LEU A 74 6.23 8.01 -6.14
C LEU A 74 7.44 7.53 -6.93
N ARG A 75 8.46 8.35 -7.12
CA ARG A 75 9.70 7.91 -7.76
C ARG A 75 10.56 7.07 -6.82
N GLN A 76 10.49 7.34 -5.53
CA GLN A 76 11.24 6.57 -4.53
C GLN A 76 10.59 5.24 -4.22
N PHE A 77 9.28 5.16 -4.31
CA PHE A 77 8.51 3.93 -4.08
C PHE A 77 7.36 3.89 -5.09
N THR A 78 7.57 3.15 -6.16
CA THR A 78 6.67 3.11 -7.32
C THR A 78 5.53 2.13 -7.13
N ASN A 79 4.58 2.15 -8.07
CA ASN A 79 3.52 1.13 -8.13
C ASN A 79 4.10 -0.28 -8.31
N GLU A 80 5.17 -0.43 -9.08
CA GLU A 80 5.86 -1.71 -9.24
C GLU A 80 6.49 -2.16 -7.92
N ASP A 81 7.04 -1.23 -7.16
CA ASP A 81 7.62 -1.52 -5.84
C ASP A 81 6.57 -2.02 -4.86
N VAL A 82 5.35 -1.48 -4.88
CA VAL A 82 4.23 -1.97 -4.06
C VAL A 82 3.91 -3.42 -4.39
N VAL A 83 3.78 -3.72 -5.68
CA VAL A 83 3.48 -5.08 -6.14
C VAL A 83 4.58 -6.04 -5.73
N LYS A 84 5.85 -5.64 -5.90
CA LYS A 84 6.98 -6.45 -5.50
C LYS A 84 6.99 -6.73 -3.99
N LEU A 85 6.72 -5.71 -3.18
CA LEU A 85 6.64 -5.88 -1.73
C LEU A 85 5.60 -6.94 -1.35
N LEU A 86 4.42 -6.87 -1.94
CA LEU A 86 3.36 -7.82 -1.66
C LEU A 86 3.69 -9.22 -2.17
N ASN A 87 4.23 -9.33 -3.39
CA ASN A 87 4.63 -10.62 -3.95
C ASN A 87 5.73 -11.28 -3.11
N ASP A 88 6.71 -10.51 -2.67
CA ASP A 88 7.81 -11.02 -1.84
C ASP A 88 7.32 -11.51 -0.48
N ASN A 89 6.17 -11.02 -0.04
CA ASN A 89 5.55 -11.43 1.22
C ASN A 89 4.43 -12.47 1.04
N GLY A 90 4.36 -13.10 -0.12
CA GLY A 90 3.48 -14.23 -0.35
C GLY A 90 2.11 -13.91 -0.91
N LEU A 91 1.84 -12.64 -1.22
CA LEU A 91 0.59 -12.24 -1.84
C LEU A 91 0.77 -12.18 -3.36
N GLU A 92 0.14 -13.10 -4.08
CA GLU A 92 0.12 -13.05 -5.55
C GLU A 92 -0.89 -12.02 -6.02
N THR A 93 -0.54 -11.30 -7.08
CA THR A 93 -1.37 -10.25 -7.66
C THR A 93 -1.69 -10.54 -9.12
N LYS A 94 -2.75 -9.93 -9.62
CA LYS A 94 -3.15 -10.00 -11.03
C LYS A 94 -3.53 -8.61 -11.53
N VAL A 95 -3.38 -8.42 -12.84
CA VAL A 95 -3.77 -7.17 -13.51
C VAL A 95 -5.07 -7.43 -14.27
N GLU A 96 -6.05 -6.58 -14.05
CA GLU A 96 -7.32 -6.66 -14.73
C GLU A 96 -7.53 -5.46 -15.66
N ARG A 97 -8.69 -5.40 -16.28
CA ARG A 97 -9.06 -4.35 -17.22
C ARG A 97 -8.75 -2.96 -16.67
N GLY A 98 -8.13 -2.12 -17.50
CA GLY A 98 -7.73 -0.77 -17.12
C GLY A 98 -6.44 -0.71 -16.31
N GLY A 99 -5.67 -1.79 -16.24
CA GLY A 99 -4.42 -1.85 -15.49
C GLY A 99 -4.60 -1.99 -13.99
N ARG A 100 -5.81 -2.26 -13.51
CA ARG A 100 -6.09 -2.39 -12.08
C ARG A 100 -5.45 -3.66 -11.52
N VAL A 101 -4.76 -3.53 -10.41
CA VAL A 101 -4.04 -4.63 -9.76
C VAL A 101 -4.80 -5.09 -8.53
N PHE A 102 -5.11 -6.38 -8.48
CA PHE A 102 -5.84 -7.01 -7.38
C PHE A 102 -5.07 -8.23 -6.86
N PRO A 103 -5.32 -8.68 -5.61
CA PRO A 103 -4.87 -9.99 -5.18
C PRO A 103 -5.51 -11.09 -6.05
N VAL A 104 -4.75 -12.12 -6.36
CA VAL A 104 -5.27 -13.25 -7.15
C VAL A 104 -6.47 -13.91 -6.45
N SER A 105 -6.42 -13.99 -5.12
CA SER A 105 -7.49 -14.58 -4.31
C SER A 105 -8.78 -13.78 -4.30
N ASP A 106 -8.74 -12.48 -4.66
CA ASP A 106 -9.86 -11.54 -4.49
C ASP A 106 -10.34 -11.44 -3.04
N GLN A 107 -9.52 -11.89 -2.08
CA GLN A 107 -9.88 -11.87 -0.66
C GLN A 107 -8.83 -11.13 0.12
N LEU A 108 -9.17 -9.91 0.50
CA LEU A 108 -8.28 -9.05 1.27
C LEU A 108 -7.93 -9.65 2.64
N SER A 109 -8.83 -10.43 3.21
CA SER A 109 -8.60 -11.09 4.50
C SER A 109 -7.38 -12.01 4.49
N LEU A 110 -6.90 -12.42 3.32
CA LEU A 110 -5.70 -13.24 3.18
C LEU A 110 -4.42 -12.42 3.11
N ILE A 111 -4.50 -11.09 3.14
CA ILE A 111 -3.32 -10.24 3.17
C ILE A 111 -2.79 -10.20 4.60
N HIS A 112 -1.66 -10.87 4.80
CA HIS A 112 -0.94 -10.87 6.08
C HIS A 112 0.35 -10.06 5.90
N ILE A 113 0.37 -8.90 6.51
CA ILE A 113 1.54 -8.02 6.48
C ILE A 113 2.22 -8.05 7.84
#